data_3746a08e4835bcc8fc1808f704d3c915
#
_entry.id   3746a08e4835bcc8fc1808f704d3c915
#
_cell.length_a   1.000
_cell.length_b   1.000
_cell.length_c   1.000
_cell.angle_alpha   90.00
_cell.angle_beta   90.00
_cell.angle_gamma   90.00
#
_symmetry.space_group_name_H-M   'P 1'
#
loop_
_entity.id
_entity.type
_entity.pdbx_description
1 polymer ?
#
loop_
_entity_poly.entity_id
_entity_poly.type
_entity_poly.pdbx_seq_one_letter_code
_entity_poly.pdbx_strand_id
1 'polypeptide(L)'
;MKSSILVSALFCGAITSSLSAAIVSYTDLGFWSEDVVASGASVATETFNTYQGFYAGSITGNTGGIAWTASSPGNFACDEGLLSTNNSNSPITFTFNPGVKSVGGNIFATNLQFEAITARIQVTLTDGSAYVGYSKSAADFIGFISTGASIASMTLVASKPNTDVYATIDNMYFGVVPSPGAVALIGLAGFVSRRRR
;
A
#
# COMPACT_ATOMS: atom_id res chain seq x y z
N MET A 1 28.18 18.98 66.45
CA MET A 1 28.46 18.16 65.26
C MET A 1 27.14 18.04 64.48
N LYS A 2 27.04 18.70 63.31
CA LYS A 2 25.85 18.61 62.41
C LYS A 2 26.23 17.71 61.25
N SER A 3 25.58 16.52 61.13
CA SER A 3 25.73 15.60 60.04
C SER A 3 24.84 16.04 58.90
N SER A 4 25.44 16.36 57.74
CA SER A 4 24.74 16.63 56.48
C SER A 4 24.60 15.30 55.70
N ILE A 5 23.36 14.89 55.46
CA ILE A 5 23.05 13.74 54.59
C ILE A 5 22.96 14.25 53.13
N LEU A 6 23.85 13.76 52.29
CA LEU A 6 23.85 14.03 50.85
C LEU A 6 22.94 13.02 50.17
N VAL A 7 21.79 13.45 49.64
CA VAL A 7 20.91 12.63 48.82
C VAL A 7 21.33 12.72 47.38
N SER A 8 21.96 11.66 46.83
CA SER A 8 22.26 11.55 45.42
C SER A 8 21.00 11.08 44.66
N ALA A 9 20.41 11.96 43.85
CA ALA A 9 19.34 11.59 42.95
C ALA A 9 19.93 10.93 41.69
N LEU A 10 19.69 9.63 41.54
CA LEU A 10 20.06 8.86 40.35
C LEU A 10 19.07 9.20 39.23
N PHE A 11 19.48 10.00 38.25
CA PHE A 11 18.69 10.32 37.07
C PHE A 11 18.83 9.15 36.06
N CYS A 12 17.84 8.26 36.05
CA CYS A 12 17.76 7.17 35.06
C CYS A 12 17.22 7.77 33.75
N GLY A 13 18.12 8.18 32.86
CA GLY A 13 17.77 8.64 31.52
C GLY A 13 17.23 7.48 30.68
N ALA A 14 15.93 7.45 30.41
CA ALA A 14 15.35 6.54 29.46
C ALA A 14 15.86 6.89 28.05
N ILE A 15 16.74 6.06 27.49
CA ILE A 15 17.13 6.12 26.08
C ILE A 15 15.94 5.57 25.30
N THR A 16 15.06 6.44 24.79
CA THR A 16 14.07 6.07 23.79
C THR A 16 14.79 5.93 22.46
N SER A 17 15.18 4.68 22.13
CA SER A 17 15.54 4.34 20.77
C SER A 17 14.30 4.53 19.89
N SER A 18 14.29 5.56 19.04
CA SER A 18 13.30 5.65 17.97
C SER A 18 13.53 4.45 17.05
N LEU A 19 12.65 3.43 17.14
CA LEU A 19 12.58 2.44 16.07
C LEU A 19 12.25 3.21 14.79
N SER A 20 13.22 3.29 13.87
CA SER A 20 12.97 3.77 12.52
C SER A 20 11.91 2.86 11.92
N ALA A 21 10.81 3.44 11.45
CA ALA A 21 9.79 2.72 10.72
C ALA A 21 10.43 2.08 9.49
N ALA A 22 10.53 0.77 9.45
CA ALA A 22 11.05 0.05 8.30
C ALA A 22 9.89 -0.26 7.35
N ILE A 23 10.09 0.05 6.05
CA ILE A 23 9.24 -0.45 4.98
C ILE A 23 9.97 -1.62 4.31
N VAL A 24 9.27 -2.75 4.21
CA VAL A 24 9.74 -3.94 3.51
C VAL A 24 9.03 -4.02 2.17
N SER A 25 9.79 -4.26 1.10
CA SER A 25 9.26 -4.47 -0.25
C SER A 25 9.21 -5.95 -0.61
N TYR A 26 8.18 -6.34 -1.37
CA TYR A 26 7.90 -7.70 -1.82
C TYR A 26 7.72 -7.73 -3.33
N THR A 27 8.17 -8.82 -3.95
CA THR A 27 7.92 -9.11 -5.38
C THR A 27 7.12 -10.41 -5.58
N ASP A 28 6.58 -10.96 -4.49
CA ASP A 28 5.73 -12.15 -4.48
C ASP A 28 4.48 -11.86 -3.65
N LEU A 29 3.31 -12.07 -4.25
CA LEU A 29 2.00 -11.83 -3.62
C LEU A 29 1.77 -12.80 -2.45
N GLY A 30 2.23 -14.06 -2.58
CA GLY A 30 2.07 -15.08 -1.54
C GLY A 30 2.76 -14.65 -0.25
N PHE A 31 4.05 -14.36 -0.31
CA PHE A 31 4.82 -13.91 0.85
C PHE A 31 4.30 -12.59 1.43
N TRP A 32 3.92 -11.64 0.57
CA TRP A 32 3.32 -10.38 1.04
C TRP A 32 2.01 -10.63 1.79
N SER A 33 1.13 -11.47 1.24
CA SER A 33 -0.18 -11.75 1.85
C SER A 33 -0.06 -12.55 3.16
N GLU A 34 0.90 -13.48 3.26
CA GLU A 34 1.20 -14.21 4.49
C GLU A 34 1.63 -13.26 5.61
N ASP A 35 2.54 -12.34 5.33
CA ASP A 35 3.02 -11.36 6.32
C ASP A 35 1.94 -10.34 6.69
N VAL A 36 1.07 -9.93 5.75
CA VAL A 36 -0.11 -9.12 6.05
C VAL A 36 -1.04 -9.84 7.03
N VAL A 37 -1.36 -11.11 6.77
CA VAL A 37 -2.21 -11.91 7.65
C VAL A 37 -1.54 -12.16 9.00
N ALA A 38 -0.24 -12.43 9.04
CA ALA A 38 0.52 -12.59 10.28
C ALA A 38 0.51 -11.32 11.14
N SER A 39 0.38 -10.13 10.54
CA SER A 39 0.20 -8.86 11.26
C SER A 39 -1.20 -8.65 11.86
N GLY A 40 -2.13 -9.59 11.67
CA GLY A 40 -3.53 -9.51 12.11
C GLY A 40 -4.45 -8.74 11.17
N ALA A 41 -4.00 -8.44 9.96
CA ALA A 41 -4.79 -7.81 8.91
C ALA A 41 -5.43 -8.86 7.98
N SER A 42 -6.46 -8.48 7.25
CA SER A 42 -6.99 -9.23 6.11
C SER A 42 -6.61 -8.54 4.80
N VAL A 43 -6.56 -9.30 3.71
CA VAL A 43 -6.30 -8.74 2.38
C VAL A 43 -7.62 -8.37 1.71
N ALA A 44 -7.72 -7.12 1.24
CA ALA A 44 -8.79 -6.67 0.35
C ALA A 44 -8.19 -6.33 -1.02
N THR A 45 -8.95 -6.58 -2.09
CA THR A 45 -8.49 -6.42 -3.47
C THR A 45 -9.40 -5.46 -4.24
N GLU A 46 -8.81 -4.45 -4.86
CA GLU A 46 -9.41 -3.63 -5.91
C GLU A 46 -9.04 -4.23 -7.26
N THR A 47 -10.01 -4.58 -8.08
CA THR A 47 -9.80 -5.24 -9.37
C THR A 47 -9.95 -4.31 -10.58
N PHE A 48 -10.33 -3.05 -10.35
CA PHE A 48 -10.62 -2.04 -11.36
C PHE A 48 -11.67 -2.42 -12.43
N ASN A 49 -12.33 -3.56 -12.31
CA ASN A 49 -13.32 -4.08 -13.28
C ASN A 49 -14.54 -3.17 -13.48
N THR A 50 -14.80 -2.24 -12.55
CA THR A 50 -15.92 -1.29 -12.63
C THR A 50 -15.57 -0.03 -13.43
N TYR A 51 -14.30 0.14 -13.79
CA TYR A 51 -13.82 1.30 -14.54
C TYR A 51 -13.63 0.93 -16.00
N GLN A 52 -14.26 1.68 -16.91
CA GLN A 52 -14.19 1.44 -18.36
C GLN A 52 -14.07 2.77 -19.10
N GLY A 53 -13.18 2.83 -20.10
CA GLY A 53 -12.97 3.99 -20.96
C GLY A 53 -11.97 4.99 -20.38
N PHE A 54 -12.15 6.27 -20.71
CA PHE A 54 -11.19 7.33 -20.38
C PHE A 54 -11.67 8.18 -19.21
N TYR A 55 -10.75 8.46 -18.28
CA TYR A 55 -10.98 9.30 -17.10
C TYR A 55 -9.98 10.45 -17.07
N ALA A 56 -10.50 11.68 -16.92
CA ALA A 56 -9.65 12.87 -16.81
C ALA A 56 -9.13 13.03 -15.38
N GLY A 57 -7.83 13.13 -15.25
CA GLY A 57 -7.14 13.55 -14.03
C GLY A 57 -7.12 12.55 -12.89
N SER A 58 -8.27 12.08 -12.41
CA SER A 58 -8.32 11.21 -11.23
C SER A 58 -9.51 10.26 -11.22
N ILE A 59 -9.31 9.14 -10.50
CA ILE A 59 -10.31 8.11 -10.19
C ILE A 59 -10.26 7.87 -8.68
N THR A 60 -11.42 7.66 -8.06
CA THR A 60 -11.54 7.38 -6.62
C THR A 60 -12.28 6.07 -6.38
N GLY A 61 -11.92 5.37 -5.32
CA GLY A 61 -12.60 4.16 -4.91
C GLY A 61 -12.51 3.91 -3.41
N ASN A 62 -13.15 2.82 -2.98
CA ASN A 62 -13.09 2.33 -1.61
C ASN A 62 -13.05 0.81 -1.61
N THR A 63 -12.02 0.22 -1.03
CA THR A 63 -11.80 -1.22 -1.03
C THR A 63 -11.44 -1.67 0.38
N GLY A 64 -12.28 -2.52 0.98
CA GLY A 64 -12.09 -2.99 2.34
C GLY A 64 -12.11 -1.86 3.41
N GLY A 65 -12.80 -0.75 3.15
CA GLY A 65 -12.81 0.43 4.03
C GLY A 65 -11.66 1.40 3.81
N ILE A 66 -10.74 1.10 2.89
CA ILE A 66 -9.66 1.99 2.49
C ILE A 66 -10.13 2.83 1.31
N ALA A 67 -10.30 4.15 1.56
CA ALA A 67 -10.53 5.11 0.49
C ALA A 67 -9.21 5.41 -0.22
N TRP A 68 -9.24 5.38 -1.54
CA TRP A 68 -8.10 5.67 -2.37
C TRP A 68 -8.45 6.60 -3.53
N THR A 69 -7.46 7.33 -4.00
CA THR A 69 -7.54 8.16 -5.21
C THR A 69 -6.33 7.88 -6.07
N ALA A 70 -6.56 7.47 -7.31
CA ALA A 70 -5.53 7.43 -8.35
C ALA A 70 -5.54 8.74 -9.13
N SER A 71 -4.37 9.32 -9.38
CA SER A 71 -4.19 10.52 -10.19
C SER A 71 -3.04 10.36 -11.18
N SER A 72 -3.19 10.97 -12.37
CA SER A 72 -2.15 11.04 -13.38
C SER A 72 -2.23 12.35 -14.15
N PRO A 73 -1.11 13.01 -14.45
CA PRO A 73 -1.10 14.17 -15.33
C PRO A 73 -1.62 13.87 -16.75
N GLY A 74 -1.53 12.58 -17.14
CA GLY A 74 -1.84 12.11 -18.47
C GLY A 74 -3.22 11.49 -18.65
N ASN A 75 -4.16 11.67 -17.70
CA ASN A 75 -5.45 10.96 -17.69
C ASN A 75 -5.28 9.44 -17.57
N PHE A 76 -6.41 8.72 -17.53
CA PHE A 76 -6.43 7.27 -17.47
C PHE A 76 -7.17 6.67 -18.66
N ALA A 77 -6.71 5.52 -19.09
CA ALA A 77 -7.42 4.58 -19.96
C ALA A 77 -7.63 3.29 -19.14
N CYS A 78 -8.88 2.88 -18.99
CA CYS A 78 -9.26 1.71 -18.20
C CYS A 78 -9.98 0.72 -19.12
N ASP A 79 -9.53 -0.53 -19.08
CA ASP A 79 -10.14 -1.61 -19.87
C ASP A 79 -9.86 -2.96 -19.21
N GLU A 80 -10.87 -3.83 -19.19
CA GLU A 80 -10.79 -5.22 -18.68
C GLU A 80 -10.10 -5.38 -17.30
N GLY A 81 -10.31 -4.43 -16.39
CA GLY A 81 -9.69 -4.44 -15.05
C GLY A 81 -8.31 -3.77 -14.99
N LEU A 82 -7.82 -3.26 -16.09
CA LEU A 82 -6.57 -2.50 -16.14
C LEU A 82 -6.81 -1.02 -15.88
N LEU A 83 -5.99 -0.41 -15.04
CA LEU A 83 -5.88 1.03 -14.90
C LEU A 83 -4.52 1.45 -15.45
N SER A 84 -4.51 2.11 -16.60
CA SER A 84 -3.31 2.55 -17.29
C SER A 84 -3.30 4.07 -17.46
N THR A 85 -2.10 4.66 -17.54
CA THR A 85 -1.98 6.06 -18.00
C THR A 85 -2.35 6.15 -19.48
N ASN A 86 -3.01 7.27 -19.87
CA ASN A 86 -3.32 7.52 -21.27
C ASN A 86 -2.19 8.27 -22.03
N ASN A 87 -1.19 8.76 -21.30
CA ASN A 87 0.01 9.37 -21.88
C ASN A 87 1.24 8.56 -21.49
N SER A 88 2.11 8.29 -22.47
CA SER A 88 3.36 7.56 -22.24
C SER A 88 4.24 8.25 -21.19
N ASN A 89 4.96 7.45 -20.44
CA ASN A 89 5.90 7.87 -19.39
C ASN A 89 5.30 8.74 -18.27
N SER A 90 3.97 8.84 -18.20
CA SER A 90 3.27 9.53 -17.11
C SER A 90 3.22 8.66 -15.86
N PRO A 91 3.36 9.22 -14.65
CA PRO A 91 3.17 8.47 -13.41
C PRO A 91 1.71 8.21 -13.10
N ILE A 92 1.44 7.15 -12.33
CA ILE A 92 0.22 7.00 -11.54
C ILE A 92 0.57 7.24 -10.09
N THR A 93 -0.16 8.12 -9.42
CA THR A 93 -0.04 8.34 -7.98
C THR A 93 -1.34 7.94 -7.30
N PHE A 94 -1.26 6.95 -6.42
CA PHE A 94 -2.32 6.61 -5.49
C PHE A 94 -2.10 7.34 -4.17
N THR A 95 -3.18 7.92 -3.63
CA THR A 95 -3.24 8.45 -2.26
C THR A 95 -4.27 7.68 -1.46
N PHE A 96 -4.02 7.50 -0.18
CA PHE A 96 -4.84 6.66 0.70
C PHE A 96 -5.29 7.44 1.93
N ASN A 97 -6.44 7.06 2.51
CA ASN A 97 -6.83 7.54 3.82
C ASN A 97 -5.82 7.09 4.89
N PRO A 98 -5.74 7.79 6.04
CA PRO A 98 -4.81 7.43 7.12
C PRO A 98 -5.00 6.00 7.62
N GLY A 99 -3.90 5.35 8.02
CA GLY A 99 -3.91 4.04 8.65
C GLY A 99 -3.47 2.88 7.73
N VAL A 100 -3.30 3.10 6.43
CA VAL A 100 -2.79 2.05 5.52
C VAL A 100 -1.36 1.68 5.89
N LYS A 101 -1.13 0.40 6.17
CA LYS A 101 0.19 -0.15 6.51
C LYS A 101 0.74 -1.10 5.45
N SER A 102 -0.14 -1.66 4.64
CA SER A 102 0.23 -2.65 3.63
C SER A 102 -0.51 -2.34 2.34
N VAL A 103 0.24 -2.21 1.25
CA VAL A 103 -0.29 -1.96 -0.09
C VAL A 103 0.58 -2.68 -1.12
N GLY A 104 -0.02 -3.19 -2.16
CA GLY A 104 0.68 -3.80 -3.29
C GLY A 104 -0.22 -3.86 -4.52
N GLY A 105 0.33 -4.34 -5.63
CA GLY A 105 -0.44 -4.49 -6.86
C GLY A 105 0.30 -5.31 -7.91
N ASN A 106 -0.42 -5.76 -8.91
CA ASN A 106 0.15 -6.24 -10.14
C ASN A 106 0.54 -5.03 -11.00
N ILE A 107 1.83 -4.66 -10.97
CA ILE A 107 2.35 -3.41 -11.52
C ILE A 107 3.28 -3.72 -12.68
N PHE A 108 2.95 -3.20 -13.85
CA PHE A 108 3.69 -3.47 -15.07
C PHE A 108 3.62 -2.29 -16.04
N ALA A 109 4.23 -2.44 -17.19
CA ALA A 109 4.15 -1.51 -18.29
C ALA A 109 3.40 -2.12 -19.45
N THR A 110 2.62 -1.31 -20.15
CA THR A 110 1.96 -1.70 -21.40
C THR A 110 2.45 -0.85 -22.59
N ASN A 111 2.20 -1.37 -23.79
CA ASN A 111 2.21 -0.60 -25.02
C ASN A 111 0.84 0.07 -25.26
N LEU A 112 0.67 0.72 -26.40
CA LEU A 112 -0.59 1.39 -26.79
C LEU A 112 -1.77 0.41 -26.98
N GLN A 113 -1.50 -0.88 -27.16
CA GLN A 113 -2.50 -1.94 -27.34
C GLN A 113 -2.83 -2.63 -26.01
N PHE A 114 -2.42 -2.09 -24.85
CA PHE A 114 -2.53 -2.68 -23.52
C PHE A 114 -1.81 -4.03 -23.34
N GLU A 115 -0.93 -4.39 -24.25
CA GLU A 115 -0.12 -5.60 -24.08
C GLU A 115 1.02 -5.34 -23.10
N ALA A 116 1.22 -6.25 -22.15
CA ALA A 116 2.31 -6.15 -21.18
C ALA A 116 3.66 -6.25 -21.87
N ILE A 117 4.56 -5.32 -21.59
CA ILE A 117 5.90 -5.27 -22.16
C ILE A 117 6.98 -5.18 -21.08
N THR A 118 8.16 -5.73 -21.37
CA THR A 118 9.30 -5.57 -20.47
C THR A 118 9.74 -4.12 -20.41
N ALA A 119 9.64 -3.53 -19.21
CA ALA A 119 10.09 -2.16 -18.95
C ALA A 119 10.61 -2.02 -17.50
N ARG A 120 11.36 -0.96 -17.25
CA ARG A 120 11.75 -0.59 -15.89
C ARG A 120 10.55 -0.01 -15.17
N ILE A 121 10.27 -0.55 -13.98
CA ILE A 121 9.26 -0.04 -13.05
C ILE A 121 9.97 0.56 -11.84
N GLN A 122 9.50 1.73 -11.46
CA GLN A 122 9.84 2.34 -10.18
C GLN A 122 8.56 2.62 -9.40
N VAL A 123 8.51 2.17 -8.15
CA VAL A 123 7.43 2.46 -7.22
C VAL A 123 8.04 3.21 -6.04
N THR A 124 7.50 4.39 -5.73
CA THR A 124 7.99 5.25 -4.64
C THR A 124 6.86 5.53 -3.67
N LEU A 125 7.13 5.41 -2.38
CA LEU A 125 6.18 5.71 -1.30
C LEU A 125 6.40 7.11 -0.73
N THR A 126 5.46 7.58 0.09
CA THR A 126 5.47 8.92 0.73
C THR A 126 6.74 9.22 1.53
N ASP A 127 7.32 8.22 2.19
CA ASP A 127 8.53 8.36 3.02
C ASP A 127 9.84 8.32 2.23
N GLY A 128 9.76 8.19 0.89
CA GLY A 128 10.89 8.07 -0.01
C GLY A 128 11.39 6.63 -0.21
N SER A 129 10.83 5.64 0.50
CA SER A 129 11.10 4.22 0.21
C SER A 129 10.70 3.90 -1.21
N ALA A 130 11.53 3.12 -1.92
CA ALA A 130 11.28 2.82 -3.32
C ALA A 130 11.68 1.39 -3.68
N TYR A 131 10.94 0.82 -4.60
CA TYR A 131 11.31 -0.36 -5.38
C TYR A 131 11.70 0.07 -6.79
N VAL A 132 12.76 -0.53 -7.30
CA VAL A 132 13.19 -0.36 -8.70
C VAL A 132 13.54 -1.72 -9.27
N GLY A 133 12.87 -2.09 -10.35
CA GLY A 133 13.06 -3.38 -11.02
C GLY A 133 12.54 -3.37 -12.44
N TYR A 134 12.37 -4.55 -13.01
CA TYR A 134 11.77 -4.74 -14.32
C TYR A 134 10.51 -5.58 -14.19
N SER A 135 9.42 -5.10 -14.80
CA SER A 135 8.24 -5.90 -15.05
C SER A 135 8.37 -6.57 -16.41
N LYS A 136 7.83 -7.78 -16.53
CA LYS A 136 7.83 -8.61 -17.75
C LYS A 136 6.43 -9.09 -18.12
N SER A 137 5.51 -9.08 -17.18
CA SER A 137 4.15 -9.59 -17.35
C SER A 137 3.15 -8.85 -16.48
N ALA A 138 1.86 -8.99 -16.79
CA ALA A 138 0.76 -8.47 -15.99
C ALA A 138 0.62 -9.17 -14.61
N ALA A 139 1.26 -10.32 -14.42
CA ALA A 139 1.25 -11.04 -13.14
C ALA A 139 2.35 -10.57 -12.17
N ASP A 140 3.27 -9.69 -12.60
CA ASP A 140 4.36 -9.24 -11.75
C ASP A 140 3.81 -8.40 -10.58
N PHE A 141 4.19 -8.78 -9.37
CA PHE A 141 3.71 -8.16 -8.14
C PHE A 141 4.77 -7.27 -7.50
N ILE A 142 4.34 -6.13 -6.97
CA ILE A 142 5.16 -5.25 -6.12
C ILE A 142 4.30 -4.83 -4.94
N GLY A 143 4.78 -5.09 -3.72
CA GLY A 143 4.07 -4.75 -2.49
C GLY A 143 4.99 -4.21 -1.41
N PHE A 144 4.40 -3.56 -0.42
CA PHE A 144 5.08 -2.92 0.70
C PHE A 144 4.32 -3.19 2.00
N ILE A 145 5.07 -3.40 3.08
CA ILE A 145 4.55 -3.43 4.44
C ILE A 145 5.36 -2.47 5.29
N SER A 146 4.68 -1.56 5.98
CA SER A 146 5.26 -0.61 6.93
C SER A 146 5.05 -1.09 8.36
N THR A 147 6.13 -1.23 9.12
CA THR A 147 6.09 -1.53 10.56
C THR A 147 5.94 -0.27 11.43
N GLY A 148 5.94 0.90 10.81
CA GLY A 148 5.91 2.19 11.50
C GLY A 148 4.83 3.15 11.00
N ALA A 149 5.20 4.18 10.24
CA ALA A 149 4.28 5.18 9.71
C ALA A 149 3.29 4.58 8.69
N SER A 150 2.14 5.23 8.52
CA SER A 150 1.19 4.87 7.47
C SER A 150 1.74 5.21 6.09
N ILE A 151 1.43 4.36 5.12
CA ILE A 151 1.69 4.63 3.71
C ILE A 151 0.57 5.57 3.22
N ALA A 152 0.90 6.84 3.00
CA ALA A 152 -0.07 7.83 2.57
C ALA A 152 -0.21 7.88 1.04
N SER A 153 0.85 7.54 0.29
CA SER A 153 0.81 7.48 -1.17
C SER A 153 1.80 6.47 -1.74
N MET A 154 1.51 6.06 -2.97
CA MET A 154 2.33 5.19 -3.80
C MET A 154 2.35 5.74 -5.23
N THR A 155 3.52 6.05 -5.76
CA THR A 155 3.70 6.54 -7.13
C THR A 155 4.41 5.50 -7.98
N LEU A 156 3.81 5.16 -9.12
CA LEU A 156 4.32 4.21 -10.10
C LEU A 156 4.81 4.95 -11.33
N VAL A 157 5.99 4.56 -11.82
CA VAL A 157 6.56 5.06 -13.08
C VAL A 157 7.05 3.87 -13.90
N ALA A 158 6.64 3.82 -15.15
CA ALA A 158 7.20 2.90 -16.14
C ALA A 158 8.12 3.66 -17.08
N SER A 159 9.24 3.07 -17.47
CA SER A 159 10.17 3.67 -18.43
C SER A 159 10.91 2.62 -19.25
N LYS A 160 11.13 2.95 -20.54
CA LYS A 160 11.93 2.17 -21.47
C LYS A 160 12.59 3.11 -22.47
N PRO A 161 13.91 3.03 -22.68
CA PRO A 161 14.60 3.91 -23.61
C PRO A 161 13.98 3.83 -25.04
N ASN A 162 13.75 4.99 -25.64
CA ASN A 162 13.25 5.15 -27.01
C ASN A 162 11.95 4.39 -27.30
N THR A 163 11.10 4.19 -26.30
CA THR A 163 9.83 3.47 -26.43
C THR A 163 8.78 4.16 -25.59
N ASP A 164 7.60 4.39 -26.16
CA ASP A 164 6.43 4.81 -25.41
C ASP A 164 5.93 3.65 -24.55
N VAL A 165 5.87 3.88 -23.24
CA VAL A 165 5.37 2.91 -22.27
C VAL A 165 4.39 3.57 -21.34
N TYR A 166 3.39 2.81 -20.92
CA TYR A 166 2.31 3.26 -20.08
C TYR A 166 2.40 2.54 -18.75
N ALA A 167 2.47 3.27 -17.65
CA ALA A 167 2.39 2.69 -16.31
C ALA A 167 0.99 2.09 -16.13
N THR A 168 0.92 0.83 -15.78
CA THR A 168 -0.34 0.08 -15.66
C THR A 168 -0.35 -0.71 -14.36
N ILE A 169 -1.51 -0.77 -13.74
CA ILE A 169 -1.80 -1.63 -12.63
C ILE A 169 -3.07 -2.42 -12.94
N ASP A 170 -3.04 -3.71 -12.65
CA ASP A 170 -4.20 -4.57 -12.56
C ASP A 170 -4.67 -4.57 -11.09
N ASN A 171 -4.77 -5.67 -10.42
CA ASN A 171 -5.23 -5.73 -9.05
C ASN A 171 -4.39 -4.86 -8.09
N MET A 172 -5.05 -4.11 -7.20
CA MET A 172 -4.42 -3.46 -6.06
C MET A 172 -4.87 -4.10 -4.76
N TYR A 173 -3.92 -4.42 -3.89
CA TYR A 173 -4.13 -5.15 -2.65
C TYR A 173 -3.86 -4.26 -1.45
N PHE A 174 -4.69 -4.40 -0.42
CA PHE A 174 -4.57 -3.66 0.83
C PHE A 174 -4.57 -4.61 2.02
N GLY A 175 -3.70 -4.38 3.00
CA GLY A 175 -3.82 -4.97 4.32
C GLY A 175 -4.79 -4.15 5.17
N VAL A 176 -5.93 -4.73 5.52
CA VAL A 176 -7.01 -4.09 6.28
C VAL A 176 -7.01 -4.61 7.72
N VAL A 177 -6.69 -3.73 8.66
CA VAL A 177 -6.78 -4.06 10.09
C VAL A 177 -8.23 -3.92 10.55
N PRO A 178 -8.85 -4.97 11.14
CA PRO A 178 -10.19 -4.86 11.69
C PRO A 178 -10.29 -3.71 12.70
N SER A 179 -11.33 -2.88 12.60
CA SER A 179 -11.51 -1.78 13.57
C SER A 179 -11.68 -2.35 14.99
N PRO A 180 -11.11 -1.69 16.02
CA PRO A 180 -11.23 -2.16 17.40
C PRO A 180 -12.68 -2.40 17.85
N GLY A 181 -13.64 -1.66 17.28
CA GLY A 181 -15.07 -1.83 17.54
C GLY A 181 -15.65 -3.16 17.04
N ALA A 182 -15.15 -3.68 15.92
CA ALA A 182 -15.60 -4.98 15.38
C ALA A 182 -15.19 -6.14 16.32
N VAL A 183 -13.98 -6.09 16.84
CA VAL A 183 -13.46 -7.10 17.78
C VAL A 183 -14.20 -7.02 19.13
N ALA A 184 -14.52 -5.81 19.60
CA ALA A 184 -15.28 -5.61 20.85
C ALA A 184 -16.72 -6.17 20.74
N LEU A 185 -17.38 -6.02 19.60
CA LEU A 185 -18.73 -6.56 19.36
C LEU A 185 -18.74 -8.09 19.35
N ILE A 186 -17.74 -8.74 18.75
CA ILE A 186 -17.61 -10.20 18.76
C ILE A 186 -17.37 -10.71 20.18
N GLY A 187 -16.53 -10.02 20.96
CA GLY A 187 -16.30 -10.33 22.38
C GLY A 187 -17.57 -10.24 23.22
N LEU A 188 -18.37 -9.18 23.06
CA LEU A 188 -19.64 -8.99 23.76
C LEU A 188 -20.68 -10.03 23.38
N ALA A 189 -20.79 -10.41 22.11
CA ALA A 189 -21.71 -11.47 21.66
C ALA A 189 -21.36 -12.83 22.30
N GLY A 190 -20.08 -13.14 22.46
CA GLY A 190 -19.60 -14.34 23.14
C GLY A 190 -19.99 -14.38 24.64
N PHE A 191 -19.99 -13.25 25.33
CA PHE A 191 -20.41 -13.18 26.74
C PHE A 191 -21.93 -13.33 26.92
N VAL A 192 -22.74 -12.81 25.99
CA VAL A 192 -24.22 -12.92 26.06
C VAL A 192 -24.68 -14.35 25.81
N SER A 193 -24.01 -15.09 24.91
CA SER A 193 -24.37 -16.49 24.62
C SER A 193 -24.09 -17.44 25.81
N ARG A 194 -23.10 -17.13 26.65
CA ARG A 194 -22.72 -17.95 27.82
C ARG A 194 -23.68 -17.82 29.00
N ARG A 195 -24.53 -16.79 29.03
CA ARG A 195 -25.50 -16.52 30.11
C ARG A 195 -26.85 -17.23 29.94
N ARG A 196 -27.06 -17.97 28.85
CA ARG A 196 -28.31 -18.66 28.50
C ARG A 196 -28.24 -20.19 28.67
N ARG A 197 -27.29 -20.72 29.46
CA ARG A 197 -27.26 -22.13 29.86
C ARG A 197 -27.37 -22.25 31.37
#